data_0169570117714e877669b972a448db56
#
_entry.id   0169570117714e877669b972a448db56
#
_cell.length_a   1.000
_cell.length_b   1.000
_cell.length_c   1.000
_cell.angle_alpha   90.00
_cell.angle_beta   90.00
_cell.angle_gamma   90.00
#
_symmetry.space_group_name_H-M   'P 1'
#
loop_
_entity.id
_entity.type
_entity.pdbx_description
1 polymer ?
#
loop_
_entity_poly.entity_id
_entity_poly.type
_entity_poly.pdbx_seq_one_letter_code
_entity_poly.pdbx_strand_id
1 'polypeptide(L)'
;MMTETMPIHTGAGASPVRRLVMFWTTAGALAAIAVLPYAIALNPALLERVGMPIPLLVFAQFAKAFVQLALLSWAGLRLGHAIGLGSPLAQALAYRKPAFSLPGTTLALAAVAGAVMGALLPMLDRLFLPFMPGAAPSAPTAIDLWKRVLASFYGGITEELICRLFLMTLIVWICWKFASHKGAPPRAWMIWSGIVGASLVFGIGHLPAASGVWPLTAAVIARTLVLNGLGGIAFGWLYWRRGLEHAVLAHFAADIVVHVIGGS
;
A
#
# COMPACT_ATOMS: atom_id res chain seq x y z
N MET A 1 -14.90 -18.60 -18.26
CA MET A 1 -14.54 -17.40 -19.03
C MET A 1 -13.07 -17.14 -18.77
N MET A 2 -12.20 -17.59 -19.69
CA MET A 2 -10.74 -17.53 -19.56
C MET A 2 -10.28 -16.08 -19.54
N THR A 3 -9.59 -15.70 -18.46
CA THR A 3 -8.95 -14.39 -18.33
C THR A 3 -7.68 -14.40 -19.17
N GLU A 4 -7.67 -13.69 -20.28
CA GLU A 4 -6.45 -13.35 -21.01
C GLU A 4 -5.51 -12.60 -20.04
N THR A 5 -4.48 -13.31 -19.61
CA THR A 5 -3.28 -12.67 -19.05
C THR A 5 -2.58 -11.98 -20.21
N MET A 6 -2.54 -10.65 -20.19
CA MET A 6 -1.78 -9.90 -21.20
C MET A 6 -0.34 -10.44 -21.27
N PRO A 7 0.13 -10.90 -22.42
CA PRO A 7 1.52 -11.33 -22.57
C PRO A 7 2.43 -10.10 -22.44
N ILE A 8 3.36 -10.16 -21.50
CA ILE A 8 4.46 -9.19 -21.38
C ILE A 8 5.41 -9.48 -22.53
N HIS A 9 5.35 -8.69 -23.61
CA HIS A 9 6.29 -8.76 -24.70
C HIS A 9 7.70 -8.41 -24.21
N THR A 10 8.58 -9.42 -24.20
CA THR A 10 10.02 -9.29 -23.99
C THR A 10 10.67 -8.75 -25.26
N GLY A 11 10.57 -7.44 -25.48
CA GLY A 11 11.42 -6.73 -26.45
C GLY A 11 12.77 -6.44 -25.80
N ALA A 12 13.83 -7.03 -26.32
CA ALA A 12 15.20 -6.79 -25.92
C ALA A 12 15.62 -5.34 -26.21
N GLY A 13 15.52 -4.49 -25.21
CA GLY A 13 16.04 -3.12 -25.16
C GLY A 13 16.14 -2.71 -23.71
N ALA A 14 17.33 -2.37 -23.23
CA ALA A 14 17.59 -1.93 -21.85
C ALA A 14 16.77 -0.68 -21.55
N SER A 15 15.94 -0.81 -20.88
CA SER A 15 14.89 -0.77 -19.95
C SER A 15 14.26 0.57 -19.66
N PRO A 16 13.02 0.53 -19.74
CA PRO A 16 12.04 1.51 -19.28
C PRO A 16 11.84 1.56 -17.76
N VAL A 17 12.42 0.68 -16.97
CA VAL A 17 12.31 0.64 -15.51
C VAL A 17 12.65 2.00 -14.87
N ARG A 18 13.65 2.73 -15.39
CA ARG A 18 14.08 4.02 -14.82
C ARG A 18 12.96 5.06 -14.74
N ARG A 19 12.15 5.21 -15.79
CA ARG A 19 11.01 6.17 -15.78
C ARG A 19 9.95 5.78 -14.75
N LEU A 20 9.65 4.48 -14.66
CA LEU A 20 8.70 3.96 -13.67
C LEU A 20 9.22 4.09 -12.25
N VAL A 21 10.50 3.80 -12.02
CA VAL A 21 11.16 4.01 -10.73
C VAL A 21 11.04 5.47 -10.32
N MET A 22 11.43 6.40 -11.19
CA MET A 22 11.35 7.83 -10.89
C MET A 22 9.91 8.28 -10.61
N PHE A 23 8.94 7.83 -11.42
CA PHE A 23 7.52 8.16 -11.23
C PHE A 23 7.03 7.68 -9.85
N TRP A 24 7.18 6.38 -9.55
CA TRP A 24 6.70 5.81 -8.30
C TRP A 24 7.45 6.31 -7.07
N THR A 25 8.77 6.50 -7.19
CA THR A 25 9.60 7.08 -6.11
C THR A 25 9.13 8.48 -5.76
N THR A 26 8.94 9.33 -6.78
CA THR A 26 8.49 10.72 -6.56
C THR A 26 7.08 10.75 -5.99
N ALA A 27 6.14 9.97 -6.56
CA ALA A 27 4.76 9.89 -6.06
C ALA A 27 4.72 9.41 -4.60
N GLY A 28 5.46 8.35 -4.27
CA GLY A 28 5.52 7.81 -2.91
C GLY A 28 6.21 8.75 -1.92
N ALA A 29 7.29 9.44 -2.32
CA ALA A 29 7.96 10.41 -1.45
C ALA A 29 7.07 11.63 -1.17
N LEU A 30 6.32 12.11 -2.16
CA LEU A 30 5.32 13.17 -1.96
C LEU A 30 4.18 12.69 -1.04
N ALA A 31 3.70 11.46 -1.22
CA ALA A 31 2.71 10.87 -0.32
C ALA A 31 3.23 10.71 1.11
N ALA A 32 4.51 10.37 1.28
CA ALA A 32 5.15 10.25 2.60
C ALA A 32 5.32 11.58 3.34
N ILE A 33 5.36 12.71 2.65
CA ILE A 33 5.28 14.03 3.32
C ILE A 33 3.83 14.51 3.49
N ALA A 34 2.93 14.09 2.61
CA ALA A 34 1.52 14.45 2.70
C ALA A 34 0.85 13.94 3.99
N VAL A 35 1.31 12.83 4.57
CA VAL A 35 0.78 12.31 5.84
C VAL A 35 1.24 13.10 7.07
N LEU A 36 2.31 13.91 6.99
CA LEU A 36 2.87 14.60 8.17
C LEU A 36 1.87 15.49 8.93
N PRO A 37 1.03 16.32 8.27
CA PRO A 37 0.04 17.13 8.97
C PRO A 37 -0.96 16.30 9.79
N TYR A 38 -1.33 15.12 9.28
CA TYR A 38 -2.19 14.18 9.99
C TYR A 38 -1.48 13.51 11.16
N ALA A 39 -0.24 13.03 10.95
CA ALA A 39 0.56 12.37 11.98
C ALA A 39 0.87 13.32 13.15
N ILE A 40 1.17 14.60 12.86
CA ILE A 40 1.39 15.64 13.88
C ILE A 40 0.09 15.95 14.63
N ALA A 41 -1.06 15.98 13.93
CA ALA A 41 -2.36 16.22 14.59
C ALA A 41 -2.76 15.06 15.51
N LEU A 42 -2.45 13.81 15.13
CA LEU A 42 -2.66 12.63 15.98
C LEU A 42 -1.74 12.60 17.20
N ASN A 43 -0.50 13.04 17.05
CA ASN A 43 0.51 13.03 18.11
C ASN A 43 1.34 14.32 18.10
N PRO A 44 0.84 15.41 18.73
CA PRO A 44 1.55 16.68 18.77
C PRO A 44 2.95 16.58 19.41
N ALA A 45 3.16 15.65 20.35
CA ALA A 45 4.46 15.41 20.97
C ALA A 45 5.52 14.90 19.97
N LEU A 46 5.13 14.52 18.74
CA LEU A 46 6.06 14.13 17.70
C LEU A 46 7.05 15.26 17.37
N LEU A 47 6.58 16.51 17.30
CA LEU A 47 7.43 17.67 17.00
C LEU A 47 8.45 17.90 18.11
N GLU A 48 8.04 17.78 19.37
CA GLU A 48 8.93 17.94 20.53
C GLU A 48 10.01 16.84 20.55
N ARG A 49 9.62 15.58 20.28
CA ARG A 49 10.55 14.45 20.23
C ARG A 49 11.57 14.55 19.10
N VAL A 50 11.13 15.05 17.95
CA VAL A 50 12.02 15.21 16.78
C VAL A 50 12.96 16.38 16.96
N GLY A 51 12.55 17.45 17.64
CA GLY A 51 13.40 18.59 18.01
C GLY A 51 13.98 19.37 16.83
N MET A 52 13.37 19.30 15.64
CA MET A 52 13.86 20.02 14.46
C MET A 52 12.77 20.90 13.84
N PRO A 53 13.16 21.99 13.14
CA PRO A 53 12.22 22.86 12.44
C PRO A 53 11.40 22.09 11.38
N ILE A 54 10.11 22.44 11.23
CA ILE A 54 9.20 21.77 10.29
C ILE A 54 9.76 21.68 8.85
N PRO A 55 10.36 22.73 8.25
CA PRO A 55 10.93 22.63 6.92
C PRO A 55 12.02 21.55 6.81
N LEU A 56 12.86 21.44 7.84
CA LEU A 56 13.92 20.43 7.89
C LEU A 56 13.34 19.02 8.08
N LEU A 57 12.28 18.87 8.90
CA LEU A 57 11.54 17.61 9.05
C LEU A 57 10.95 17.15 7.72
N VAL A 58 10.28 18.06 6.99
CA VAL A 58 9.69 17.77 5.67
C VAL A 58 10.78 17.34 4.68
N PHE A 59 11.88 18.07 4.61
CA PHE A 59 13.02 17.74 3.74
C PHE A 59 13.63 16.39 4.10
N ALA A 60 13.89 16.13 5.38
CA ALA A 60 14.45 14.87 5.85
C ALA A 60 13.54 13.69 5.55
N GLN A 61 12.23 13.84 5.78
CA GLN A 61 11.23 12.82 5.46
C GLN A 61 11.15 12.56 3.95
N PHE A 62 11.15 13.61 3.13
CA PHE A 62 11.18 13.47 1.68
C PHE A 62 12.44 12.74 1.22
N ALA A 63 13.62 13.18 1.63
CA ALA A 63 14.90 12.59 1.24
C ALA A 63 14.99 11.11 1.66
N LYS A 64 14.60 10.80 2.90
CA LYS A 64 14.55 9.42 3.40
C LYS A 64 13.59 8.57 2.57
N ALA A 65 12.35 9.03 2.37
CA ALA A 65 11.34 8.31 1.62
C ALA A 65 11.77 8.14 0.15
N PHE A 66 12.35 9.17 -0.47
CA PHE A 66 12.81 9.13 -1.84
C PHE A 66 13.90 8.05 -2.02
N VAL A 67 14.94 8.03 -1.18
CA VAL A 67 16.00 7.02 -1.26
C VAL A 67 15.45 5.62 -1.01
N GLN A 68 14.65 5.44 0.04
CA GLN A 68 14.05 4.15 0.37
C GLN A 68 13.17 3.64 -0.77
N LEU A 69 12.24 4.46 -1.26
CA LEU A 69 11.30 4.06 -2.29
C LEU A 69 11.96 3.90 -3.66
N ALA A 70 13.07 4.61 -3.95
CA ALA A 70 13.86 4.36 -5.15
C ALA A 70 14.41 2.94 -5.19
N LEU A 71 14.98 2.48 -4.08
CA LEU A 71 15.51 1.12 -3.94
C LEU A 71 14.39 0.07 -4.00
N LEU A 72 13.30 0.29 -3.26
CA LEU A 72 12.18 -0.66 -3.19
C LEU A 72 11.42 -0.75 -4.52
N SER A 73 11.15 0.39 -5.18
CA SER A 73 10.48 0.40 -6.49
C SER A 73 11.37 -0.21 -7.57
N TRP A 74 12.67 0.08 -7.56
CA TRP A 74 13.61 -0.55 -8.49
C TRP A 74 13.64 -2.07 -8.31
N ALA A 75 13.81 -2.55 -7.08
CA ALA A 75 13.83 -3.98 -6.77
C ALA A 75 12.49 -4.64 -7.14
N GLY A 76 11.37 -4.06 -6.71
CA GLY A 76 10.03 -4.57 -6.98
C GLY A 76 9.71 -4.68 -8.47
N LEU A 77 9.98 -3.64 -9.25
CA LEU A 77 9.78 -3.65 -10.71
C LEU A 77 10.70 -4.66 -11.41
N ARG A 78 11.95 -4.78 -10.95
CA ARG A 78 12.90 -5.72 -11.52
C ARG A 78 12.54 -7.18 -11.25
N LEU A 79 12.21 -7.50 -10.01
CA LEU A 79 11.78 -8.84 -9.61
C LEU A 79 10.43 -9.19 -10.22
N GLY A 80 9.49 -8.24 -10.20
CA GLY A 80 8.15 -8.39 -10.75
C GLY A 80 8.13 -8.69 -12.24
N HIS A 81 9.05 -8.09 -13.01
CA HIS A 81 9.20 -8.38 -14.44
C HIS A 81 9.42 -9.86 -14.73
N ALA A 82 10.17 -10.56 -13.87
CA ALA A 82 10.45 -12.00 -14.05
C ALA A 82 9.23 -12.89 -13.75
N ILE A 83 8.26 -12.41 -12.99
CA ILE A 83 7.13 -13.21 -12.49
C ILE A 83 5.75 -12.67 -12.93
N GLY A 84 5.71 -11.64 -13.79
CA GLY A 84 4.48 -11.07 -14.31
C GLY A 84 3.72 -10.17 -13.34
N LEU A 85 4.40 -9.62 -12.31
CA LEU A 85 3.84 -8.62 -11.40
C LEU A 85 4.45 -7.23 -11.69
N GLY A 86 3.69 -6.15 -11.44
CA GLY A 86 4.20 -4.80 -11.63
C GLY A 86 3.13 -3.72 -11.79
N SER A 87 3.45 -2.73 -12.61
CA SER A 87 2.68 -1.50 -12.83
C SER A 87 2.33 -1.35 -14.32
N PRO A 88 1.35 -2.09 -14.83
CA PRO A 88 1.07 -2.16 -16.27
C PRO A 88 0.54 -0.87 -16.87
N LEU A 89 -0.28 -0.09 -16.13
CA LEU A 89 -0.85 1.15 -16.65
C LEU A 89 0.22 2.25 -16.72
N ALA A 90 0.98 2.46 -15.65
CA ALA A 90 2.08 3.42 -15.65
C ALA A 90 3.14 3.04 -16.70
N GLN A 91 3.40 1.74 -16.89
CA GLN A 91 4.28 1.26 -17.95
C GLN A 91 3.74 1.61 -19.34
N ALA A 92 2.45 1.39 -19.62
CA ALA A 92 1.85 1.71 -20.90
C ALA A 92 1.89 3.21 -21.20
N LEU A 93 1.62 4.05 -20.19
CA LEU A 93 1.69 5.51 -20.28
C LEU A 93 3.13 6.01 -20.50
N ALA A 94 4.09 5.51 -19.69
CA ALA A 94 5.49 5.93 -19.76
C ALA A 94 6.16 5.63 -21.10
N TYR A 95 5.68 4.58 -21.78
CA TYR A 95 6.24 4.11 -23.07
C TYR A 95 5.34 4.36 -24.26
N ARG A 96 4.27 5.16 -24.09
CA ARG A 96 3.36 5.58 -25.16
C ARG A 96 2.99 4.41 -26.09
N LYS A 97 2.53 3.29 -25.50
CA LYS A 97 2.09 2.14 -26.29
C LYS A 97 0.99 2.59 -27.26
N PRO A 98 1.12 2.34 -28.56
CA PRO A 98 0.06 2.63 -29.52
C PRO A 98 -1.22 1.90 -29.10
N ALA A 99 -2.38 2.55 -29.26
CA ALA A 99 -3.70 2.02 -28.89
C ALA A 99 -3.91 1.72 -27.39
N PHE A 100 -3.13 2.34 -26.47
CA PHE A 100 -3.43 2.26 -25.05
C PHE A 100 -4.71 3.06 -24.73
N SER A 101 -5.71 2.36 -24.20
CA SER A 101 -6.90 2.99 -23.60
C SER A 101 -6.89 2.73 -22.08
N LEU A 102 -7.26 3.75 -21.30
CA LEU A 102 -7.41 3.57 -19.85
C LEU A 102 -8.58 2.62 -19.58
N PRO A 103 -8.35 1.55 -18.77
CA PRO A 103 -9.41 0.59 -18.44
C PRO A 103 -10.34 1.17 -17.35
N GLY A 104 -11.10 2.22 -17.70
CA GLY A 104 -11.93 2.98 -16.77
C GLY A 104 -12.88 2.13 -15.93
N THR A 105 -13.51 1.13 -16.53
CA THR A 105 -14.42 0.21 -15.82
C THR A 105 -13.70 -0.57 -14.71
N THR A 106 -12.52 -1.13 -14.98
CA THR A 106 -11.79 -1.90 -13.96
C THR A 106 -11.18 -1.02 -12.89
N LEU A 107 -10.79 0.22 -13.22
CA LEU A 107 -10.38 1.20 -12.23
C LEU A 107 -11.55 1.62 -11.34
N ALA A 108 -12.72 1.89 -11.91
CA ALA A 108 -13.93 2.18 -11.13
C ALA A 108 -14.29 1.02 -10.19
N LEU A 109 -14.22 -0.22 -10.67
CA LEU A 109 -14.46 -1.41 -9.84
C LEU A 109 -13.42 -1.55 -8.72
N ALA A 110 -12.16 -1.20 -8.96
CA ALA A 110 -11.13 -1.20 -7.92
C ALA A 110 -11.44 -0.13 -6.85
N ALA A 111 -11.84 1.07 -7.25
CA ALA A 111 -12.24 2.13 -6.32
C ALA A 111 -13.47 1.71 -5.49
N VAL A 112 -14.48 1.12 -6.12
CA VAL A 112 -15.67 0.60 -5.42
C VAL A 112 -15.29 -0.52 -4.45
N ALA A 113 -14.44 -1.46 -4.86
CA ALA A 113 -13.97 -2.53 -3.98
C ALA A 113 -13.22 -1.98 -2.76
N GLY A 114 -12.39 -0.96 -2.97
CA GLY A 114 -11.71 -0.24 -1.88
C GLY A 114 -12.70 0.46 -0.95
N ALA A 115 -13.67 1.19 -1.49
CA ALA A 115 -14.70 1.86 -0.69
C ALA A 115 -15.54 0.86 0.13
N VAL A 116 -15.91 -0.27 -0.46
CA VAL A 116 -16.61 -1.36 0.26
C VAL A 116 -15.72 -1.91 1.39
N MET A 117 -14.43 -2.15 1.14
CA MET A 117 -13.49 -2.57 2.17
C MET A 117 -13.40 -1.54 3.28
N GLY A 118 -13.25 -0.24 2.95
CA GLY A 118 -13.23 0.85 3.92
C GLY A 118 -14.50 0.96 4.76
N ALA A 119 -15.67 0.57 4.23
CA ALA A 119 -16.91 0.51 4.99
C ALA A 119 -17.01 -0.76 5.87
N LEU A 120 -16.48 -1.88 5.40
CA LEU A 120 -16.53 -3.16 6.14
C LEU A 120 -15.56 -3.19 7.33
N LEU A 121 -14.36 -2.60 7.21
CA LEU A 121 -13.35 -2.64 8.26
C LEU A 121 -13.84 -2.02 9.59
N PRO A 122 -14.47 -0.83 9.63
CA PRO A 122 -15.04 -0.29 10.87
C PRO A 122 -16.20 -1.13 11.44
N MET A 123 -16.93 -1.84 10.57
CA MET A 123 -17.99 -2.76 11.04
C MET A 123 -17.37 -3.99 11.73
N LEU A 124 -16.33 -4.56 11.15
CA LEU A 124 -15.57 -5.68 11.74
C LEU A 124 -14.85 -5.25 13.02
N ASP A 125 -14.40 -4.01 13.08
CA ASP A 125 -13.74 -3.44 14.24
C ASP A 125 -14.62 -3.50 15.50
N ARG A 126 -15.93 -3.32 15.34
CA ARG A 126 -16.90 -3.41 16.45
C ARG A 126 -16.87 -4.76 17.16
N LEU A 127 -16.48 -5.82 16.47
CA LEU A 127 -16.36 -7.17 17.07
C LEU A 127 -15.22 -7.25 18.09
N PHE A 128 -14.23 -6.37 18.01
CA PHE A 128 -13.12 -6.31 18.94
C PHE A 128 -13.38 -5.42 20.15
N LEU A 129 -14.35 -4.48 20.08
CA LEU A 129 -14.62 -3.51 21.15
C LEU A 129 -14.79 -4.15 22.55
N PRO A 130 -15.51 -5.28 22.71
CA PRO A 130 -15.67 -5.92 24.05
C PRO A 130 -14.36 -6.42 24.66
N PHE A 131 -13.32 -6.60 23.85
CA PHE A 131 -12.03 -7.15 24.28
C PHE A 131 -10.93 -6.08 24.40
N MET A 132 -11.28 -4.83 24.04
CA MET A 132 -10.30 -3.74 24.06
C MET A 132 -10.03 -3.25 25.48
N PRO A 133 -8.80 -2.83 25.82
CA PRO A 133 -8.46 -2.36 27.16
C PRO A 133 -9.00 -0.94 27.39
N GLY A 134 -10.17 -0.83 28.01
CA GLY A 134 -10.76 0.45 28.41
C GLY A 134 -11.20 1.35 27.25
N ALA A 135 -11.69 2.56 27.58
CA ALA A 135 -11.92 3.58 26.57
C ALA A 135 -10.58 4.03 25.98
N ALA A 136 -10.51 4.15 24.65
CA ALA A 136 -9.38 4.84 24.03
C ALA A 136 -9.19 6.20 24.71
N PRO A 137 -7.96 6.62 25.00
CA PRO A 137 -7.71 8.00 25.40
C PRO A 137 -8.43 8.89 24.38
N SER A 138 -9.14 9.92 24.86
CA SER A 138 -9.91 10.80 24.01
C SER A 138 -9.15 11.12 22.73
N ALA A 139 -9.69 10.69 21.59
CA ALA A 139 -9.14 11.05 20.30
C ALA A 139 -8.91 12.57 20.26
N PRO A 140 -7.83 13.07 19.69
CA PRO A 140 -7.61 14.50 19.53
C PRO A 140 -8.87 15.10 18.93
N THR A 141 -9.31 16.25 19.46
CA THR A 141 -10.37 17.07 18.88
C THR A 141 -10.27 17.07 17.36
N ALA A 142 -11.39 16.92 16.69
CA ALA A 142 -11.58 16.65 15.27
C ALA A 142 -10.42 17.08 14.35
N ILE A 143 -9.73 16.12 13.78
CA ILE A 143 -8.65 16.40 12.80
C ILE A 143 -9.27 16.98 11.53
N ASP A 144 -8.73 18.08 11.04
CA ASP A 144 -9.20 18.75 9.83
C ASP A 144 -9.33 17.80 8.64
N LEU A 145 -10.39 17.95 7.86
CA LEU A 145 -10.70 17.13 6.71
C LEU A 145 -9.52 16.99 5.72
N TRP A 146 -8.86 18.11 5.39
CA TRP A 146 -7.75 18.12 4.45
C TRP A 146 -6.55 17.27 4.91
N LYS A 147 -6.27 17.20 6.22
CA LYS A 147 -5.22 16.36 6.81
C LYS A 147 -5.53 14.87 6.60
N ARG A 148 -6.79 14.50 6.80
CA ARG A 148 -7.29 13.12 6.59
C ARG A 148 -7.22 12.72 5.12
N VAL A 149 -7.61 13.61 4.21
CA VAL A 149 -7.47 13.39 2.75
C VAL A 149 -6.01 13.20 2.37
N LEU A 150 -5.10 14.04 2.89
CA LEU A 150 -3.67 13.91 2.61
C LEU A 150 -3.09 12.59 3.14
N ALA A 151 -3.55 12.11 4.29
CA ALA A 151 -3.12 10.81 4.84
C ALA A 151 -3.46 9.64 3.91
N SER A 152 -4.61 9.68 3.22
CA SER A 152 -5.04 8.63 2.30
C SER A 152 -4.08 8.44 1.11
N PHE A 153 -3.29 9.44 0.73
CA PHE A 153 -2.24 9.28 -0.27
C PHE A 153 -1.09 8.41 0.22
N TYR A 154 -0.77 8.47 1.53
CA TYR A 154 0.28 7.63 2.10
C TYR A 154 -0.09 6.15 2.04
N GLY A 155 -1.28 5.78 2.52
CA GLY A 155 -1.78 4.41 2.43
C GLY A 155 -1.88 3.96 0.98
N GLY A 156 -2.59 4.72 0.15
CA GLY A 156 -2.80 4.36 -1.25
C GLY A 156 -1.52 4.25 -2.07
N ILE A 157 -0.48 5.05 -1.84
CA ILE A 157 0.73 5.04 -2.68
C ILE A 157 1.93 4.46 -1.95
N THR A 158 2.35 5.05 -0.81
CA THR A 158 3.61 4.68 -0.16
C THR A 158 3.57 3.25 0.36
N GLU A 159 2.49 2.87 1.01
CA GLU A 159 2.34 1.52 1.57
C GLU A 159 2.17 0.46 0.48
N GLU A 160 1.50 0.79 -0.64
CA GLU A 160 1.40 -0.12 -1.78
C GLU A 160 2.74 -0.36 -2.47
N LEU A 161 3.60 0.66 -2.56
CA LEU A 161 4.97 0.49 -3.06
C LEU A 161 5.80 -0.43 -2.17
N ILE A 162 5.68 -0.28 -0.85
CA ILE A 162 6.41 -1.10 0.12
C ILE A 162 5.86 -2.53 0.15
N CYS A 163 4.53 -2.66 0.32
CA CYS A 163 3.91 -3.95 0.61
C CYS A 163 3.62 -4.77 -0.65
N ARG A 164 3.15 -4.16 -1.75
CA ARG A 164 2.76 -4.90 -2.95
C ARG A 164 3.87 -4.92 -3.97
N LEU A 165 4.34 -3.73 -4.39
CA LEU A 165 5.35 -3.68 -5.42
C LEU A 165 6.66 -4.35 -4.98
N PHE A 166 7.09 -4.14 -3.72
CA PHE A 166 8.34 -4.72 -3.22
C PHE A 166 8.11 -6.03 -2.47
N LEU A 167 7.50 -5.99 -1.29
CA LEU A 167 7.50 -7.13 -0.35
C LEU A 167 6.76 -8.36 -0.89
N MET A 168 5.51 -8.19 -1.36
CA MET A 168 4.75 -9.28 -1.97
C MET A 168 5.49 -9.85 -3.18
N THR A 169 5.99 -8.98 -4.06
CA THR A 169 6.75 -9.38 -5.24
C THR A 169 8.01 -10.14 -4.87
N LEU A 170 8.75 -9.70 -3.84
CA LEU A 170 9.94 -10.38 -3.34
C LEU A 170 9.62 -11.79 -2.83
N ILE A 171 8.57 -11.94 -2.01
CA ILE A 171 8.15 -13.26 -1.48
C ILE A 171 7.77 -14.19 -2.63
N VAL A 172 6.94 -13.72 -3.57
CA VAL A 172 6.55 -14.52 -4.75
C VAL A 172 7.78 -14.90 -5.57
N TRP A 173 8.69 -13.96 -5.80
CA TRP A 173 9.92 -14.21 -6.56
C TRP A 173 10.83 -15.23 -5.87
N ILE A 174 10.99 -15.17 -4.55
CA ILE A 174 11.75 -16.15 -3.77
C ILE A 174 11.12 -17.54 -3.93
N CYS A 175 9.81 -17.69 -3.70
CA CYS A 175 9.11 -18.95 -3.89
C CYS A 175 9.27 -19.49 -5.31
N TRP A 176 9.11 -18.61 -6.30
CA TRP A 176 9.26 -18.96 -7.72
C TRP A 176 10.69 -19.38 -8.06
N LYS A 177 11.69 -18.65 -7.57
CA LYS A 177 13.10 -18.92 -7.84
C LYS A 177 13.56 -20.30 -7.38
N PHE A 178 13.05 -20.75 -6.22
CA PHE A 178 13.47 -22.01 -5.60
C PHE A 178 12.56 -23.20 -5.89
N ALA A 179 11.28 -22.97 -6.27
CA ALA A 179 10.30 -24.05 -6.44
C ALA A 179 9.72 -24.18 -7.85
N SER A 180 10.13 -23.33 -8.82
CA SER A 180 9.66 -23.42 -10.22
C SER A 180 10.73 -23.97 -11.15
N HIS A 181 10.28 -24.68 -12.19
CA HIS A 181 11.13 -25.00 -13.33
C HIS A 181 11.42 -23.74 -14.15
N LYS A 182 12.59 -23.67 -14.79
CA LYS A 182 13.00 -22.54 -15.62
C LYS A 182 11.91 -22.16 -16.63
N GLY A 183 11.48 -20.89 -16.62
CA GLY A 183 10.50 -20.34 -17.57
C GLY A 183 9.04 -20.55 -17.24
N ALA A 184 8.68 -21.35 -16.22
CA ALA A 184 7.30 -21.50 -15.81
C ALA A 184 6.80 -20.27 -15.01
N PRO A 185 5.54 -19.83 -15.18
CA PRO A 185 4.97 -18.76 -14.37
C PRO A 185 4.80 -19.20 -12.91
N PRO A 186 4.69 -18.23 -11.95
CA PRO A 186 4.42 -18.56 -10.56
C PRO A 186 3.09 -19.32 -10.41
N ARG A 187 3.12 -20.36 -9.58
CA ARG A 187 1.91 -21.12 -9.22
C ARG A 187 1.06 -20.32 -8.22
N ALA A 188 -0.25 -20.61 -8.17
CA ALA A 188 -1.19 -19.90 -7.30
C ALA A 188 -0.76 -19.86 -5.83
N TRP A 189 -0.22 -20.96 -5.28
CA TRP A 189 0.25 -20.99 -3.89
C TRP A 189 1.40 -20.01 -3.61
N MET A 190 2.31 -19.80 -4.59
CA MET A 190 3.41 -18.82 -4.46
C MET A 190 2.87 -17.39 -4.39
N ILE A 191 1.88 -17.09 -5.23
CA ILE A 191 1.19 -15.79 -5.22
C ILE A 191 0.49 -15.58 -3.87
N TRP A 192 -0.26 -16.58 -3.39
CA TRP A 192 -0.95 -16.49 -2.10
C TRP A 192 0.02 -16.40 -0.92
N SER A 193 1.17 -17.06 -0.96
CA SER A 193 2.24 -16.86 0.04
C SER A 193 2.71 -15.41 0.07
N GLY A 194 2.87 -14.79 -1.11
CA GLY A 194 3.20 -13.35 -1.21
C GLY A 194 2.11 -12.45 -0.65
N ILE A 195 0.83 -12.71 -1.03
CA ILE A 195 -0.32 -11.94 -0.55
C ILE A 195 -0.41 -12.00 0.98
N VAL A 196 -0.47 -13.21 1.54
CA VAL A 196 -0.62 -13.41 2.98
C VAL A 196 0.60 -12.90 3.74
N GLY A 197 1.81 -13.22 3.29
CA GLY A 197 3.05 -12.78 3.94
C GLY A 197 3.18 -11.26 3.98
N ALA A 198 2.92 -10.57 2.86
CA ALA A 198 2.95 -9.11 2.82
C ALA A 198 1.83 -8.49 3.66
N SER A 199 0.64 -9.11 3.72
CA SER A 199 -0.48 -8.63 4.54
C SER A 199 -0.21 -8.77 6.04
N LEU A 200 0.45 -9.84 6.47
CA LEU A 200 0.89 -10.01 7.86
C LEU A 200 1.91 -8.94 8.25
N VAL A 201 2.93 -8.71 7.42
CA VAL A 201 3.92 -7.65 7.67
C VAL A 201 3.27 -6.28 7.68
N PHE A 202 2.29 -6.03 6.81
CA PHE A 202 1.50 -4.81 6.81
C PHE A 202 0.75 -4.60 8.14
N GLY A 203 0.07 -5.63 8.64
CA GLY A 203 -0.58 -5.60 9.96
C GLY A 203 0.41 -5.36 11.11
N ILE A 204 1.57 -6.04 11.09
CA ILE A 204 2.64 -5.85 12.08
C ILE A 204 3.17 -4.41 12.04
N GLY A 205 3.32 -3.84 10.84
CA GLY A 205 3.74 -2.45 10.65
C GLY A 205 2.83 -1.41 11.31
N HIS A 206 1.56 -1.76 11.56
CA HIS A 206 0.59 -0.90 12.24
C HIS A 206 0.60 -1.01 13.78
N LEU A 207 1.31 -1.99 14.36
CA LEU A 207 1.39 -2.16 15.82
C LEU A 207 2.00 -0.93 16.53
N PRO A 208 3.03 -0.25 16.01
CA PRO A 208 3.54 0.98 16.63
C PRO A 208 2.49 2.09 16.72
N ALA A 209 1.65 2.26 15.68
CA ALA A 209 0.54 3.22 15.70
C ALA A 209 -0.53 2.81 16.73
N ALA A 210 -0.90 1.52 16.78
CA ALA A 210 -1.82 0.99 17.77
C ALA A 210 -1.31 1.15 19.19
N SER A 211 0.01 0.99 19.43
CA SER A 211 0.65 1.16 20.76
C SER A 211 0.61 2.61 21.27
N GLY A 212 0.45 3.56 20.37
CA GLY A 212 0.26 4.96 20.74
C GLY A 212 -1.13 5.27 21.31
N VAL A 213 -2.10 4.36 21.11
CA VAL A 213 -3.50 4.51 21.54
C VAL A 213 -3.86 3.55 22.66
N TRP A 214 -3.40 2.28 22.58
CA TRP A 214 -3.69 1.23 23.57
C TRP A 214 -2.44 0.45 23.97
N PRO A 215 -2.38 -0.08 25.20
CA PRO A 215 -1.38 -1.08 25.56
C PRO A 215 -1.53 -2.29 24.62
N LEU A 216 -0.42 -2.86 24.13
CA LEU A 216 -0.41 -3.99 23.21
C LEU A 216 -0.83 -5.30 23.89
N THR A 217 -2.11 -5.43 24.21
CA THR A 217 -2.69 -6.70 24.64
C THR A 217 -2.89 -7.65 23.45
N ALA A 218 -3.14 -8.94 23.73
CA ALA A 218 -3.45 -9.92 22.69
C ALA A 218 -4.64 -9.48 21.80
N ALA A 219 -5.66 -8.83 22.39
CA ALA A 219 -6.81 -8.33 21.67
C ALA A 219 -6.43 -7.18 20.73
N VAL A 220 -5.63 -6.21 21.18
CA VAL A 220 -5.14 -5.10 20.35
C VAL A 220 -4.28 -5.61 19.19
N ILE A 221 -3.39 -6.57 19.46
CA ILE A 221 -2.55 -7.19 18.42
C ILE A 221 -3.44 -7.91 17.40
N ALA A 222 -4.36 -8.79 17.86
CA ALA A 222 -5.25 -9.52 16.98
C ALA A 222 -6.11 -8.58 16.12
N ARG A 223 -6.72 -7.56 16.72
CA ARG A 223 -7.48 -6.50 16.02
C ARG A 223 -6.64 -5.86 14.91
N THR A 224 -5.46 -5.39 15.26
CA THR A 224 -4.56 -4.70 14.31
C THR A 224 -4.16 -5.61 13.16
N LEU A 225 -3.79 -6.85 13.44
CA LEU A 225 -3.39 -7.82 12.41
C LEU A 225 -4.56 -8.21 11.51
N VAL A 226 -5.75 -8.45 12.09
CA VAL A 226 -6.92 -8.89 11.32
C VAL A 226 -7.41 -7.76 10.41
N LEU A 227 -7.63 -6.56 10.93
CA LEU A 227 -8.20 -5.46 10.13
C LEU A 227 -7.26 -5.03 9.02
N ASN A 228 -5.97 -4.80 9.32
CA ASN A 228 -4.99 -4.44 8.29
C ASN A 228 -4.70 -5.62 7.35
N GLY A 229 -4.65 -6.85 7.90
CA GLY A 229 -4.44 -8.06 7.10
C GLY A 229 -5.53 -8.30 6.06
N LEU A 230 -6.80 -8.10 6.38
CA LEU A 230 -7.91 -8.23 5.44
C LEU A 230 -7.82 -7.21 4.30
N GLY A 231 -7.57 -5.93 4.62
CA GLY A 231 -7.26 -4.92 3.61
C GLY A 231 -6.06 -5.32 2.76
N GLY A 232 -5.01 -5.78 3.42
CA GLY A 232 -3.80 -6.29 2.79
C GLY A 232 -4.03 -7.40 1.78
N ILE A 233 -4.87 -8.37 2.10
CA ILE A 233 -5.25 -9.48 1.21
C ILE A 233 -6.01 -8.96 -0.01
N ALA A 234 -6.99 -8.08 0.20
CA ALA A 234 -7.80 -7.51 -0.88
C ALA A 234 -6.94 -6.73 -1.89
N PHE A 235 -6.08 -5.83 -1.40
CA PHE A 235 -5.20 -5.02 -2.26
C PHE A 235 -4.11 -5.89 -2.92
N GLY A 236 -3.57 -6.90 -2.21
CA GLY A 236 -2.64 -7.87 -2.78
C GLY A 236 -3.26 -8.70 -3.91
N TRP A 237 -4.52 -9.10 -3.76
CA TRP A 237 -5.26 -9.78 -4.82
C TRP A 237 -5.48 -8.88 -6.04
N LEU A 238 -5.84 -7.60 -5.84
CA LEU A 238 -5.97 -6.63 -6.92
C LEU A 238 -4.64 -6.39 -7.63
N TYR A 239 -3.53 -6.27 -6.88
CA TYR A 239 -2.19 -6.16 -7.44
C TYR A 239 -1.86 -7.35 -8.34
N TRP A 240 -2.12 -8.58 -7.87
CA TRP A 240 -1.91 -9.78 -8.67
C TRP A 240 -2.75 -9.79 -9.95
N ARG A 241 -4.03 -9.44 -9.85
CA ARG A 241 -4.99 -9.60 -10.96
C ARG A 241 -4.99 -8.43 -11.94
N ARG A 242 -4.61 -7.25 -11.53
CA ARG A 242 -4.81 -6.01 -12.28
C ARG A 242 -3.59 -5.07 -12.29
N GLY A 243 -2.60 -5.30 -11.43
CA GLY A 243 -1.43 -4.44 -11.28
C GLY A 243 -1.54 -3.41 -10.18
N LEU A 244 -0.42 -2.72 -9.96
CA LEU A 244 -0.22 -1.83 -8.82
C LEU A 244 -1.24 -0.68 -8.77
N GLU A 245 -1.59 -0.12 -9.90
CA GLU A 245 -2.47 1.05 -9.99
C GLU A 245 -3.88 0.76 -9.46
N HIS A 246 -4.37 -0.46 -9.65
CA HIS A 246 -5.67 -0.88 -9.11
C HIS A 246 -5.61 -1.08 -7.60
N ALA A 247 -4.50 -1.62 -7.07
CA ALA A 247 -4.29 -1.74 -5.63
C ALA A 247 -4.18 -0.36 -4.97
N VAL A 248 -3.38 0.54 -5.56
CA VAL A 248 -3.25 1.95 -5.15
C VAL A 248 -4.60 2.65 -5.06
N LEU A 249 -5.41 2.54 -6.12
CA LEU A 249 -6.72 3.20 -6.17
C LEU A 249 -7.70 2.60 -5.15
N ALA A 250 -7.69 1.28 -4.98
CA ALA A 250 -8.55 0.61 -4.00
C ALA A 250 -8.17 0.98 -2.56
N HIS A 251 -6.88 0.99 -2.24
CA HIS A 251 -6.41 1.37 -0.90
C HIS A 251 -6.72 2.84 -0.61
N PHE A 252 -6.42 3.74 -1.54
CA PHE A 252 -6.78 5.15 -1.42
C PHE A 252 -8.30 5.34 -1.17
N ALA A 253 -9.15 4.63 -1.92
CA ALA A 253 -10.59 4.69 -1.74
C ALA A 253 -11.05 4.14 -0.38
N ALA A 254 -10.41 3.07 0.12
CA ALA A 254 -10.66 2.55 1.46
C ALA A 254 -10.32 3.57 2.55
N ASP A 255 -9.15 4.21 2.43
CA ASP A 255 -8.71 5.23 3.38
C ASP A 255 -9.62 6.47 3.38
N ILE A 256 -10.10 6.90 2.20
CA ILE A 256 -11.10 7.98 2.12
C ILE A 256 -12.37 7.60 2.89
N VAL A 257 -12.85 6.37 2.77
CA VAL A 257 -14.03 5.93 3.52
C VAL A 257 -13.75 5.87 5.02
N VAL A 258 -12.62 5.30 5.43
CA VAL A 258 -12.26 5.14 6.84
C VAL A 258 -11.98 6.50 7.50
N HIS A 259 -11.10 7.30 6.91
CA HIS A 259 -10.59 8.51 7.54
C HIS A 259 -11.44 9.75 7.27
N VAL A 260 -12.08 9.85 6.10
CA VAL A 260 -12.80 11.06 5.70
C VAL A 260 -14.29 10.92 6.00
N ILE A 261 -14.93 9.83 5.56
CA ILE A 261 -16.38 9.61 5.72
C ILE A 261 -16.67 9.07 7.12
N GLY A 262 -15.88 8.14 7.63
CA GLY A 262 -16.06 7.55 8.95
C GLY A 262 -15.87 8.50 10.12
N GLY A 263 -15.23 9.65 9.91
CA GLY A 263 -15.20 10.76 10.88
C GLY A 263 -14.35 10.53 12.12
N SER A 264 -13.64 9.44 12.19
CA SER A 264 -12.84 9.02 13.35
C SER A 264 -11.39 9.37 13.24
#